data_287f4c382ebc98a85372a55b38d41533
#
_entry.id   287f4c382ebc98a85372a55b38d41533
#
_cell.length_a   1.000
_cell.length_b   1.000
_cell.length_c   1.000
_cell.angle_alpha   90.00
_cell.angle_beta   90.00
_cell.angle_gamma   90.00
#
_symmetry.space_group_name_H-M   'P 1'
#
loop_
_entity.id
_entity.type
_entity.pdbx_description
1 polymer ?
#
loop_
_entity_poly.entity_id
_entity_poly.type
_entity_poly.pdbx_seq_one_letter_code
_entity_poly.pdbx_strand_id
1 'polypeptide(L)'
;MPEDAASHDPNPTTPTRPYLDVAVLMRRERVRGPAARWQEWRWVFDSVLPDEPGAGTEPRLVHESEDGEQRWLHPGFVVELFADDAEGYYLNTSTESPCWFVLWRMEESPTVASEPIARPVIVTLSYHDAGRWLDAQEMVEQVPAQPEVVQWL
;
A
#
# COMPACT_ATOMS: atom_id res chain seq x y z
N MET A 1 5.95 -10.87 -34.98
CA MET A 1 6.06 -10.83 -34.55
C MET A 1 6.14 -10.88 -34.02
N PRO A 2 6.41 -10.89 -34.12
CA PRO A 2 6.69 -10.76 -33.50
C PRO A 2 6.80 -10.48 -32.75
N GLU A 3 6.79 -10.12 -32.63
CA GLU A 3 6.94 -9.82 -31.99
C GLU A 3 7.01 -9.65 -31.23
N ASP A 4 7.02 -9.51 -31.37
CA ASP A 4 7.14 -9.24 -30.65
C ASP A 4 7.20 -9.18 -29.92
N ALA A 5 7.29 -9.20 -30.29
CA ALA A 5 7.40 -9.06 -29.60
C ALA A 5 7.55 -8.92 -28.80
N ALA A 6 7.53 -8.86 -28.97
CA ALA A 6 7.80 -8.66 -28.28
C ALA A 6 7.85 -8.37 -27.47
N SER A 7 7.77 -8.29 -27.59
CA SER A 7 7.91 -7.96 -26.91
C SER A 7 7.92 -7.82 -26.05
N HIS A 8 7.83 -7.70 -26.06
CA HIS A 8 8.01 -7.62 -25.25
C HIS A 8 8.51 -7.84 -24.63
N ASP A 9 8.43 -7.81 -24.89
CA ASP A 9 9.09 -8.35 -24.36
C ASP A 9 9.93 -8.20 -23.78
N PRO A 10 9.61 -8.55 -23.23
CA PRO A 10 10.80 -7.99 -22.75
C PRO A 10 11.99 -8.64 -23.40
N ASN A 11 13.01 -7.87 -23.55
CA ASN A 11 14.28 -8.39 -23.98
C ASN A 11 14.84 -9.29 -22.89
N PRO A 12 15.10 -10.58 -23.16
CA PRO A 12 15.56 -11.49 -22.11
C PRO A 12 16.93 -11.11 -21.52
N THR A 13 17.71 -10.28 -22.19
CA THR A 13 18.98 -9.82 -21.62
C THR A 13 18.83 -8.62 -20.71
N THR A 14 17.64 -8.00 -20.65
CA THR A 14 17.38 -6.87 -19.77
C THR A 14 17.08 -7.38 -18.37
N PRO A 15 17.82 -6.92 -17.35
CA PRO A 15 17.50 -7.34 -15.98
C PRO A 15 16.09 -6.93 -15.58
N THR A 16 15.37 -7.83 -14.99
CA THR A 16 14.06 -7.55 -14.43
C THR A 16 14.24 -6.83 -13.11
N ARG A 17 13.50 -5.75 -12.88
CA ARG A 17 13.52 -5.08 -11.57
C ARG A 17 13.03 -6.02 -10.50
N PRO A 18 13.68 -6.02 -9.33
CA PRO A 18 13.13 -6.73 -8.19
C PRO A 18 11.76 -6.17 -7.85
N TYR A 19 10.83 -7.06 -7.53
CA TYR A 19 9.48 -6.62 -7.17
C TYR A 19 8.85 -7.57 -6.17
N LEU A 20 7.83 -7.07 -5.49
CA LEU A 20 6.97 -7.85 -4.59
C LEU A 20 5.53 -7.58 -4.93
N ASP A 21 4.73 -8.64 -4.96
CA ASP A 21 3.27 -8.50 -5.02
C ASP A 21 2.76 -8.42 -3.58
N VAL A 22 2.00 -7.36 -3.28
CA VAL A 22 1.53 -7.12 -1.92
C VAL A 22 0.06 -6.75 -1.91
N ALA A 23 -0.56 -7.01 -0.78
CA ALA A 23 -1.92 -6.56 -0.49
C ALA A 23 -1.84 -5.61 0.70
N VAL A 24 -2.72 -4.62 0.71
CA VAL A 24 -2.77 -3.63 1.79
C VAL A 24 -4.02 -3.88 2.61
N LEU A 25 -3.84 -3.94 3.93
CA LEU A 25 -4.96 -4.08 4.86
C LEU A 25 -5.23 -2.72 5.48
N MET A 26 -6.42 -2.18 5.22
CA MET A 26 -6.91 -0.94 5.82
C MET A 26 -7.92 -1.29 6.89
N ARG A 27 -7.97 -0.49 7.94
CA ARG A 27 -8.88 -0.71 9.05
C ARG A 27 -9.74 0.52 9.29
N ARG A 28 -11.04 0.31 9.46
CA ARG A 28 -11.94 1.34 9.94
C ARG A 28 -12.14 1.12 11.44
N GLU A 29 -11.81 2.10 12.24
CA GLU A 29 -11.99 1.99 13.68
C GLU A 29 -12.88 3.09 14.21
N ARG A 30 -13.56 2.80 15.30
CA ARG A 30 -14.44 3.77 15.93
C ARG A 30 -13.61 4.84 16.63
N VAL A 31 -13.97 6.09 16.38
CA VAL A 31 -13.36 7.22 17.05
C VAL A 31 -13.91 7.29 18.47
N ARG A 32 -13.04 7.44 19.45
CA ARG A 32 -13.41 7.51 20.86
C ARG A 32 -13.06 8.88 21.42
N GLY A 33 -13.69 9.25 22.55
CA GLY A 33 -13.43 10.51 23.19
C GLY A 33 -14.18 11.69 22.56
N PRO A 34 -13.77 12.93 22.82
CA PRO A 34 -14.52 14.11 22.37
C PRO A 34 -14.69 14.20 20.86
N ALA A 35 -13.72 13.71 20.08
CA ALA A 35 -13.78 13.78 18.63
C ALA A 35 -14.93 12.94 18.06
N ALA A 36 -15.45 11.96 18.81
CA ALA A 36 -16.55 11.11 18.34
C ALA A 36 -17.83 11.91 18.04
N ARG A 37 -17.92 13.15 18.51
CA ARG A 37 -19.04 14.02 18.21
C ARG A 37 -19.15 14.39 16.75
N TRP A 38 -17.97 14.48 16.07
CA TRP A 38 -17.90 14.97 14.70
C TRP A 38 -17.51 13.90 13.71
N GLN A 39 -16.91 12.81 14.20
CA GLN A 39 -16.37 11.76 13.33
C GLN A 39 -16.57 10.43 14.02
N GLU A 40 -17.46 9.62 13.49
CA GLU A 40 -17.76 8.31 14.08
C GLU A 40 -16.65 7.31 13.80
N TRP A 41 -16.08 7.37 12.61
CA TRP A 41 -15.10 6.38 12.13
C TRP A 41 -13.82 7.05 11.67
N ARG A 42 -12.74 6.32 11.83
CA ARG A 42 -11.42 6.74 11.32
C ARG A 42 -10.81 5.58 10.55
N TRP A 43 -10.24 5.88 9.39
CA TRP A 43 -9.53 4.90 8.61
C TRP A 43 -8.05 4.97 8.91
N VAL A 44 -7.42 3.80 9.10
CA VAL A 44 -5.99 3.69 9.35
C VAL A 44 -5.42 2.57 8.50
N PHE A 45 -4.15 2.71 8.19
CA PHE A 45 -3.38 1.70 7.51
C PHE A 45 -2.97 0.65 8.53
N ASP A 46 -3.31 -0.61 8.30
CA ASP A 46 -3.07 -1.66 9.29
C ASP A 46 -1.80 -2.44 8.99
N SER A 47 -1.66 -2.95 7.77
CA SER A 47 -0.47 -3.73 7.40
C SER A 47 -0.36 -3.91 5.90
N VAL A 48 0.84 -4.31 5.47
CA VAL A 48 1.09 -4.77 4.09
C VAL A 48 1.45 -6.24 4.19
N LEU A 49 0.80 -7.06 3.38
CA LEU A 49 0.93 -8.51 3.42
C LEU A 49 1.37 -9.03 2.06
N PRO A 50 2.05 -10.18 2.00
CA PRO A 50 2.29 -10.82 0.71
C PRO A 50 0.95 -11.10 0.02
N ASP A 51 0.90 -10.88 -1.29
CA ASP A 51 -0.31 -11.15 -2.06
C ASP A 51 -0.21 -12.51 -2.73
N GLU A 52 -1.35 -13.10 -2.98
CA GLU A 52 -1.42 -14.39 -3.67
C GLU A 52 -1.55 -14.17 -5.17
N PRO A 53 -0.82 -14.91 -6.00
CA PRO A 53 -0.97 -14.82 -7.44
C PRO A 53 -2.42 -15.06 -7.85
N GLY A 54 -2.94 -14.19 -8.72
CA GLY A 54 -4.30 -14.33 -9.22
C GLY A 54 -5.39 -13.83 -8.29
N ALA A 55 -5.05 -13.19 -7.17
CA ALA A 55 -6.05 -12.67 -6.23
C ALA A 55 -6.87 -11.52 -6.79
N GLY A 56 -6.41 -10.89 -7.88
CA GLY A 56 -7.11 -9.76 -8.50
C GLY A 56 -6.85 -8.46 -7.78
N THR A 57 -7.72 -7.48 -8.02
CA THR A 57 -7.57 -6.12 -7.46
C THR A 57 -8.80 -5.66 -6.71
N GLU A 58 -9.80 -6.51 -6.56
CA GLU A 58 -11.06 -6.14 -5.92
C GLU A 58 -10.90 -6.11 -4.40
N PRO A 59 -11.26 -5.01 -3.73
CA PRO A 59 -11.23 -4.96 -2.26
C PRO A 59 -12.20 -5.96 -1.66
N ARG A 60 -11.81 -6.54 -0.51
CA ARG A 60 -12.64 -7.51 0.21
C ARG A 60 -12.71 -7.17 1.68
N LEU A 61 -13.91 -7.24 2.23
CA LEU A 61 -14.11 -7.13 3.68
C LEU A 61 -13.71 -8.47 4.30
N VAL A 62 -12.65 -8.46 5.11
CA VAL A 62 -12.11 -9.71 5.68
C VAL A 62 -12.45 -9.86 7.15
N HIS A 63 -12.91 -8.78 7.80
CA HIS A 63 -13.33 -8.86 9.20
C HIS A 63 -14.25 -7.69 9.51
N GLU A 64 -15.28 -7.97 10.31
CA GLU A 64 -16.16 -6.94 10.84
C GLU A 64 -16.51 -7.30 12.26
N SER A 65 -16.29 -6.37 13.21
CA SER A 65 -16.61 -6.57 14.59
C SER A 65 -18.09 -6.24 14.87
N GLU A 66 -18.56 -6.62 16.06
CA GLU A 66 -19.95 -6.35 16.45
C GLU A 66 -20.26 -4.87 16.51
N ASP A 67 -19.29 -4.02 16.84
CA ASP A 67 -19.49 -2.58 16.93
C ASP A 67 -19.26 -1.88 15.59
N GLY A 68 -19.04 -2.63 14.52
CA GLY A 68 -18.94 -2.08 13.16
C GLY A 68 -17.54 -1.71 12.71
N GLU A 69 -16.50 -2.02 13.48
CA GLU A 69 -15.13 -1.85 13.00
C GLU A 69 -14.84 -2.86 11.90
N GLN A 70 -14.13 -2.45 10.87
CA GLN A 70 -13.94 -3.28 9.69
C GLN A 70 -12.47 -3.35 9.29
N ARG A 71 -12.10 -4.48 8.67
CA ARG A 71 -10.80 -4.62 7.99
C ARG A 71 -11.06 -4.97 6.54
N TRP A 72 -10.44 -4.22 5.66
CA TRP A 72 -10.58 -4.38 4.22
C TRP A 72 -9.23 -4.72 3.61
N LEU A 73 -9.19 -5.81 2.84
CA LEU A 73 -7.99 -6.23 2.13
C LEU A 73 -8.04 -5.70 0.70
N HIS A 74 -6.99 -4.98 0.31
CA HIS A 74 -6.84 -4.44 -1.04
C HIS A 74 -5.69 -5.15 -1.74
N PRO A 75 -5.94 -6.15 -2.57
CA PRO A 75 -4.89 -6.87 -3.28
C PRO A 75 -4.46 -6.16 -4.55
N GLY A 76 -3.44 -6.68 -5.22
CA GLY A 76 -3.09 -6.24 -6.56
C GLY A 76 -2.07 -5.12 -6.63
N PHE A 77 -1.28 -4.90 -5.59
CA PHE A 77 -0.22 -3.90 -5.61
C PHE A 77 1.12 -4.54 -5.92
N VAL A 78 1.92 -3.86 -6.72
CA VAL A 78 3.26 -4.29 -7.07
C VAL A 78 4.24 -3.23 -6.58
N VAL A 79 5.22 -3.65 -5.78
CA VAL A 79 6.28 -2.75 -5.31
C VAL A 79 7.55 -3.14 -6.02
N GLU A 80 8.04 -2.25 -6.89
CA GLU A 80 9.26 -2.45 -7.65
C GLU A 80 10.40 -1.63 -7.08
N LEU A 81 11.62 -2.17 -7.14
CA LEU A 81 12.81 -1.42 -6.75
C LEU A 81 13.47 -0.84 -7.99
N PHE A 82 13.74 0.44 -7.94
CA PHE A 82 14.38 1.18 -9.04
C PHE A 82 15.81 1.53 -8.65
N ALA A 83 16.76 1.21 -9.52
CA ALA A 83 18.18 1.42 -9.23
C ALA A 83 18.50 2.90 -8.99
N ASP A 84 17.80 3.81 -9.66
CA ASP A 84 18.03 5.23 -9.52
C ASP A 84 17.39 5.82 -8.25
N ASP A 85 16.71 5.00 -7.45
CA ASP A 85 16.15 5.42 -6.16
C ASP A 85 16.82 4.69 -4.98
N ALA A 86 18.03 4.19 -5.19
CA ALA A 86 18.74 3.42 -4.16
C ALA A 86 18.92 4.22 -2.86
N GLU A 87 19.13 5.53 -2.95
CA GLU A 87 19.25 6.36 -1.76
C GLU A 87 17.97 6.40 -0.95
N GLY A 88 16.81 6.47 -1.63
CA GLY A 88 15.51 6.47 -0.96
C GLY A 88 15.28 5.19 -0.16
N TYR A 89 15.68 4.05 -0.71
CA TYR A 89 15.57 2.77 0.00
C TYR A 89 16.58 2.69 1.16
N TYR A 90 17.78 3.16 0.93
CA TYR A 90 18.81 3.18 1.97
C TYR A 90 18.36 4.03 3.16
N LEU A 91 17.79 5.21 2.89
CA LEU A 91 17.28 6.06 3.96
C LEU A 91 16.23 5.35 4.80
N ASN A 92 15.36 4.58 4.16
CA ASN A 92 14.34 3.82 4.86
C ASN A 92 14.98 2.72 5.74
N THR A 93 15.88 1.91 5.17
CA THR A 93 16.46 0.78 5.88
C THR A 93 17.43 1.20 6.98
N SER A 94 17.98 2.41 6.91
CA SER A 94 18.92 2.91 7.93
C SER A 94 18.23 3.53 9.13
N THR A 95 16.90 3.64 9.13
CA THR A 95 16.16 4.11 10.29
C THR A 95 16.03 2.98 11.31
N GLU A 96 15.64 3.35 12.55
CA GLU A 96 15.37 2.35 13.57
C GLU A 96 14.16 1.50 13.27
N SER A 97 13.24 2.03 12.48
CA SER A 97 11.98 1.36 12.16
C SER A 97 11.69 1.45 10.66
N PRO A 98 12.38 0.64 9.83
CA PRO A 98 12.04 0.61 8.41
C PRO A 98 10.58 0.28 8.20
N CYS A 99 9.95 0.93 7.24
CA CYS A 99 8.50 0.84 7.08
C CYS A 99 8.07 0.90 5.63
N TRP A 100 6.84 0.46 5.40
CA TRP A 100 6.11 0.70 4.17
C TRP A 100 5.50 2.09 4.24
N PHE A 101 5.44 2.77 3.10
CA PHE A 101 4.72 4.02 2.96
C PHE A 101 3.56 3.78 2.01
N VAL A 102 2.37 4.20 2.42
CA VAL A 102 1.16 4.03 1.62
C VAL A 102 0.50 5.38 1.43
N LEU A 103 0.31 5.75 0.17
CA LEU A 103 -0.54 6.88 -0.19
C LEU A 103 -1.95 6.34 -0.33
N TRP A 104 -2.91 6.95 0.34
CA TRP A 104 -4.30 6.50 0.28
C TRP A 104 -5.25 7.68 0.18
N ARG A 105 -6.46 7.40 -0.30
CA ARG A 105 -7.52 8.41 -0.44
C ARG A 105 -8.85 7.78 -0.09
N MET A 106 -9.78 8.62 0.39
CA MET A 106 -11.16 8.17 0.57
C MET A 106 -11.85 8.13 -0.79
N GLU A 107 -12.71 7.14 -0.97
CA GLU A 107 -13.59 7.12 -2.14
C GLU A 107 -14.51 8.33 -2.10
N GLU A 108 -14.83 8.89 -3.26
CA GLU A 108 -15.79 9.98 -3.35
C GLU A 108 -17.22 9.48 -3.24
N SER A 109 -17.46 8.24 -3.67
CA SER A 109 -18.78 7.59 -3.57
C SER A 109 -18.59 6.11 -3.34
N PRO A 110 -19.57 5.43 -2.73
CA PRO A 110 -19.46 4.00 -2.44
C PRO A 110 -19.34 3.15 -3.72
N THR A 111 -18.51 2.12 -3.69
CA THR A 111 -18.35 1.18 -4.79
C THR A 111 -18.58 -0.26 -4.37
N VAL A 112 -17.99 -0.70 -3.25
CA VAL A 112 -18.04 -2.11 -2.81
C VAL A 112 -18.75 -2.27 -1.47
N ALA A 113 -19.12 -1.17 -0.83
CA ALA A 113 -19.85 -1.17 0.44
C ALA A 113 -20.94 -0.12 0.39
N SER A 114 -21.75 -0.04 1.42
CA SER A 114 -22.82 0.96 1.47
C SER A 114 -22.31 2.38 1.71
N GLU A 115 -21.06 2.50 2.17
CA GLU A 115 -20.42 3.79 2.43
C GLU A 115 -19.06 3.81 1.77
N PRO A 116 -18.50 5.02 1.49
CA PRO A 116 -17.14 5.09 0.95
C PRO A 116 -16.13 4.46 1.89
N ILE A 117 -15.10 3.83 1.31
CA ILE A 117 -14.02 3.25 2.08
C ILE A 117 -12.70 3.93 1.70
N ALA A 118 -11.70 3.80 2.57
CA ALA A 118 -10.36 4.27 2.27
C ALA A 118 -9.72 3.32 1.27
N ARG A 119 -9.10 3.88 0.22
CA ARG A 119 -8.44 3.11 -0.82
C ARG A 119 -6.96 3.44 -0.89
N PRO A 120 -6.08 2.45 -0.68
CA PRO A 120 -4.67 2.66 -0.97
C PRO A 120 -4.50 2.87 -2.47
N VAL A 121 -3.57 3.75 -2.82
CA VAL A 121 -3.30 4.11 -4.21
C VAL A 121 -1.94 3.61 -4.64
N ILE A 122 -0.91 3.88 -3.84
CA ILE A 122 0.47 3.50 -4.14
C ILE A 122 1.14 3.04 -2.84
N VAL A 123 1.94 1.99 -2.96
CA VAL A 123 2.76 1.47 -1.88
C VAL A 123 4.22 1.59 -2.28
N THR A 124 5.07 2.09 -1.40
CA THR A 124 6.50 2.21 -1.68
C THR A 124 7.34 1.92 -0.45
N LEU A 125 8.60 1.60 -0.68
CA LEU A 125 9.62 1.51 0.36
C LEU A 125 10.61 2.68 0.25
N SER A 126 10.40 3.62 -0.67
CA SER A 126 11.30 4.74 -0.91
C SER A 126 10.93 5.94 -0.03
N TYR A 127 11.89 6.38 0.77
CA TYR A 127 11.75 7.57 1.57
C TYR A 127 11.52 8.82 0.70
N HIS A 128 12.12 8.85 -0.49
CA HIS A 128 11.97 9.96 -1.42
C HIS A 128 10.55 10.06 -1.96
N ASP A 129 9.94 8.93 -2.30
CA ASP A 129 8.55 8.91 -2.77
C ASP A 129 7.62 9.46 -1.70
N ALA A 130 7.79 8.99 -0.46
CA ALA A 130 6.95 9.46 0.64
C ALA A 130 7.09 10.96 0.85
N GLY A 131 8.32 11.49 0.74
CA GLY A 131 8.56 12.91 0.88
C GLY A 131 7.85 13.73 -0.19
N ARG A 132 7.88 13.26 -1.43
CA ARG A 132 7.18 13.95 -2.52
C ARG A 132 5.67 13.97 -2.30
N TRP A 133 5.11 12.86 -1.80
CA TRP A 133 3.67 12.79 -1.53
C TRP A 133 3.27 13.73 -0.41
N LEU A 134 4.06 13.80 0.65
CA LEU A 134 3.79 14.71 1.76
C LEU A 134 3.87 16.17 1.30
N ASP A 135 4.84 16.50 0.43
CA ASP A 135 4.97 17.82 -0.13
C ASP A 135 3.76 18.20 -0.99
N ALA A 136 3.12 17.20 -1.60
CA ALA A 136 1.90 17.40 -2.39
C ALA A 136 0.64 17.34 -1.52
N GLN A 137 0.79 17.27 -0.21
CA GLN A 137 -0.31 17.24 0.77
C GLN A 137 -1.22 16.01 0.62
N GLU A 138 -0.65 14.89 0.18
CA GLU A 138 -1.37 13.62 0.13
C GLU A 138 -1.38 12.97 1.51
N MET A 139 -2.35 12.08 1.71
CA MET A 139 -2.41 11.27 2.92
C MET A 139 -1.44 10.10 2.80
N VAL A 140 -0.40 10.12 3.62
CA VAL A 140 0.64 9.09 3.61
C VAL A 140 0.75 8.54 5.02
N GLU A 141 0.70 7.22 5.14
CA GLU A 141 0.87 6.56 6.42
C GLU A 141 2.00 5.55 6.33
N GLN A 142 2.55 5.22 7.50
CA GLN A 142 3.67 4.30 7.64
C GLN A 142 3.22 3.09 8.43
N VAL A 143 3.71 1.92 8.03
CA VAL A 143 3.55 0.71 8.83
C VAL A 143 4.88 -0.04 8.80
N PRO A 144 5.28 -0.68 9.92
CA PRO A 144 6.57 -1.37 9.97
C PRO A 144 6.70 -2.42 8.87
N ALA A 145 7.87 -2.47 8.25
CA ALA A 145 8.19 -3.49 7.27
C ALA A 145 8.69 -4.74 7.99
N GLN A 146 8.34 -5.90 7.44
CA GLN A 146 8.78 -7.18 7.98
C GLN A 146 10.30 -7.33 7.81
N PRO A 147 11.00 -8.07 8.70
CA PRO A 147 12.44 -8.25 8.57
C PRO A 147 12.86 -8.82 7.21
N GLU A 148 12.08 -9.73 6.63
CA GLU A 148 12.38 -10.31 5.33
C GLU A 148 12.42 -9.24 4.25
N VAL A 149 11.53 -8.26 4.33
CA VAL A 149 11.47 -7.14 3.37
C VAL A 149 12.68 -6.23 3.53
N VAL A 150 13.07 -5.94 4.76
CA VAL A 150 14.24 -5.09 5.03
C VAL A 150 15.50 -5.74 4.46
N GLN A 151 15.64 -7.05 4.62
CA GLN A 151 16.79 -7.77 4.08
C GLN A 151 16.77 -7.80 2.54
N TRP A 152 15.59 -7.83 1.95
CA TRP A 152 15.44 -7.82 0.51
C TRP A 152 15.94 -6.50 -0.10
N LEU A 153 15.77 -5.39 0.62
CA LEU A 153 16.27 -4.10 0.17
C LEU A 153 17.81 -4.06 0.27
#